data_c2ca69f22c6d4e3177d4aa93247c98d0
#
_entry.id   c2ca69f22c6d4e3177d4aa93247c98d0
#
_cell.length_a   1.000
_cell.length_b   1.000
_cell.length_c   1.000
_cell.angle_alpha   90.00
_cell.angle_beta   90.00
_cell.angle_gamma   90.00
#
_symmetry.space_group_name_H-M   'P 1'
#
loop_
_entity.id
_entity.type
_entity.pdbx_description
1 polymer ?
#
loop_
_entity_poly.entity_id
_entity_poly.type
_entity_poly.pdbx_seq_one_letter_code
_entity_poly.pdbx_strand_id
1 'polypeptide(L)'
;MVDYEAICRQLDIPYWTSGKNNVEGCITIKCPCCPEDDPDPSRHGNLDPATGKYSCWRCKGSHPSVVIARAGHISVQAASDLIRKYTTGIVQVKHEYVEQATSIRLPGGATPLDLHTRYLTGRGFDVDELMFYHAIRFTGMMEKWEGKDWGLRVIIPVYDRMNRLVSFQGRDCTGKSPYRYMFPKKEMQVRDCKTLLYGAELCGGTDKLLVVEGVMDAWKAGTGVVATFGSGVSKEQILEMAHWKKVYLAFDNEPAAKEEARGIAKELSALGTDAFLVNTDFGMNPDGTVRDIGDLSLDDARHFRDSVLG
;
A
#
# COMPACT_ATOMS: atom_id res chain seq x y z
N MET A 1 -28.90 -0.24 -0.33
CA MET A 1 -28.84 0.13 1.10
C MET A 1 -28.86 -1.15 1.91
N VAL A 2 -28.07 -1.26 2.96
CA VAL A 2 -28.02 -2.45 3.84
C VAL A 2 -28.98 -2.24 5.01
N ASP A 3 -29.92 -3.17 5.24
CA ASP A 3 -30.78 -3.12 6.43
C ASP A 3 -30.06 -3.73 7.64
N TYR A 4 -29.16 -2.94 8.23
CA TYR A 4 -28.45 -3.36 9.44
C TYR A 4 -29.35 -3.50 10.66
N GLU A 5 -30.51 -2.83 10.72
CA GLU A 5 -31.47 -3.02 11.81
C GLU A 5 -32.06 -4.43 11.78
N ALA A 6 -32.46 -4.92 10.60
CA ALA A 6 -32.96 -6.27 10.46
C ALA A 6 -31.89 -7.33 10.81
N ILE A 7 -30.63 -7.07 10.43
CA ILE A 7 -29.51 -7.97 10.78
C ILE A 7 -29.29 -7.98 12.31
N CYS A 8 -29.25 -6.80 12.94
CA CYS A 8 -29.07 -6.71 14.40
C CYS A 8 -30.22 -7.37 15.14
N ARG A 9 -31.47 -7.19 14.70
CA ARG A 9 -32.66 -7.87 15.27
C ARG A 9 -32.57 -9.40 15.12
N GLN A 10 -32.17 -9.90 13.95
CA GLN A 10 -32.05 -11.34 13.71
C GLN A 10 -30.98 -12.01 14.57
N LEU A 11 -29.92 -11.26 14.94
CA LEU A 11 -28.79 -11.78 15.71
C LEU A 11 -28.78 -11.35 17.17
N ASP A 12 -29.86 -10.72 17.66
CA ASP A 12 -29.99 -10.16 19.01
C ASP A 12 -28.85 -9.19 19.39
N ILE A 13 -28.29 -8.48 18.39
CA ILE A 13 -27.25 -7.48 18.62
C ILE A 13 -27.92 -6.19 19.12
N PRO A 14 -27.59 -5.68 20.30
CA PRO A 14 -28.09 -4.40 20.78
C PRO A 14 -27.63 -3.25 19.88
N TYR A 15 -28.57 -2.44 19.40
CA TYR A 15 -28.30 -1.31 18.50
C TYR A 15 -29.13 -0.07 18.86
N TRP A 16 -28.68 1.09 18.39
CA TRP A 16 -29.32 2.39 18.59
C TRP A 16 -29.31 3.19 17.30
N THR A 17 -30.42 3.88 17.03
CA THR A 17 -30.60 4.76 15.86
C THR A 17 -30.52 6.23 16.21
N SER A 18 -30.34 6.55 17.51
CA SER A 18 -30.24 7.92 18.01
C SER A 18 -29.47 7.97 19.32
N GLY A 19 -29.09 9.16 19.77
CA GLY A 19 -28.46 9.40 21.05
C GLY A 19 -26.95 9.67 20.95
N LYS A 20 -26.26 9.62 22.09
CA LYS A 20 -24.82 9.91 22.19
C LYS A 20 -24.02 8.96 21.32
N ASN A 21 -23.03 9.49 20.57
CA ASN A 21 -22.14 8.77 19.63
C ASN A 21 -22.84 8.18 18.38
N ASN A 22 -24.12 8.45 18.17
CA ASN A 22 -24.78 8.08 16.93
C ASN A 22 -24.43 9.08 15.83
N VAL A 23 -23.98 8.57 14.67
CA VAL A 23 -23.81 9.37 13.46
C VAL A 23 -25.14 9.36 12.71
N GLU A 24 -25.58 10.52 12.23
CA GLU A 24 -26.83 10.66 11.50
C GLU A 24 -26.91 9.67 10.33
N GLY A 25 -28.02 8.93 10.24
CA GLY A 25 -28.20 7.90 9.23
C GLY A 25 -27.52 6.57 9.49
N CYS A 26 -26.72 6.45 10.56
CA CYS A 26 -26.06 5.21 10.95
C CYS A 26 -26.78 4.48 12.09
N ILE A 27 -26.48 3.20 12.20
CA ILE A 27 -26.88 2.35 13.32
C ILE A 27 -25.68 2.16 14.23
N THR A 28 -25.83 2.54 15.50
CA THR A 28 -24.75 2.46 16.49
C THR A 28 -24.83 1.15 17.26
N ILE A 29 -23.70 0.50 17.46
CA ILE A 29 -23.53 -0.69 18.29
C ILE A 29 -22.35 -0.54 19.23
N LYS A 30 -22.25 -1.36 20.27
CA LYS A 30 -20.97 -1.54 20.99
C LYS A 30 -19.99 -2.17 20.03
N CYS A 31 -18.79 -1.58 19.90
CA CYS A 31 -17.77 -2.08 18.97
C CYS A 31 -17.19 -3.42 19.46
N PRO A 32 -17.37 -4.53 18.77
CA PRO A 32 -16.83 -5.82 19.17
C PRO A 32 -15.36 -6.02 18.75
N CYS A 33 -14.76 -4.99 18.15
CA CYS A 33 -13.38 -5.01 17.67
C CYS A 33 -12.43 -4.17 18.55
N CYS A 34 -12.93 -3.48 19.55
CA CYS A 34 -12.08 -2.85 20.57
C CYS A 34 -11.35 -3.92 21.38
N PRO A 35 -10.11 -3.66 21.86
CA PRO A 35 -9.35 -4.61 22.67
C PRO A 35 -10.12 -5.07 23.92
N GLU A 36 -9.89 -6.31 24.35
CA GLU A 36 -10.58 -6.89 25.51
C GLU A 36 -10.22 -6.18 26.82
N ASP A 37 -8.99 -5.68 26.92
CA ASP A 37 -8.46 -4.88 28.04
C ASP A 37 -8.97 -3.43 28.02
N ASP A 38 -9.51 -2.96 26.90
CA ASP A 38 -10.11 -1.64 26.73
C ASP A 38 -11.39 -1.72 25.88
N PRO A 39 -12.46 -2.38 26.36
CA PRO A 39 -13.68 -2.58 25.61
C PRO A 39 -14.43 -1.25 25.37
N ASP A 40 -15.33 -1.26 24.37
CA ASP A 40 -16.14 -0.08 24.04
C ASP A 40 -17.18 0.24 25.15
N PRO A 41 -16.95 1.27 25.99
CA PRO A 41 -17.87 1.57 27.11
C PRO A 41 -19.14 2.31 26.66
N SER A 42 -19.14 2.95 25.50
CA SER A 42 -20.11 4.00 25.15
C SER A 42 -20.68 3.88 23.73
N ARG A 43 -20.59 2.72 23.10
CA ARG A 43 -21.17 2.49 21.76
C ARG A 43 -20.55 3.40 20.69
N HIS A 44 -19.33 3.10 20.31
CA HIS A 44 -18.58 3.90 19.33
C HIS A 44 -18.55 3.29 17.91
N GLY A 45 -19.22 2.16 17.73
CA GLY A 45 -19.32 1.48 16.45
C GLY A 45 -20.53 1.98 15.65
N ASN A 46 -20.30 2.47 14.45
CA ASN A 46 -21.34 2.97 13.55
C ASN A 46 -21.37 2.14 12.27
N LEU A 47 -22.50 1.52 11.99
CA LEU A 47 -22.83 0.84 10.75
C LEU A 47 -23.61 1.82 9.85
N ASP A 48 -23.11 2.10 8.68
CA ASP A 48 -23.73 2.99 7.69
C ASP A 48 -24.57 2.19 6.69
N PRO A 49 -25.91 2.27 6.74
CA PRO A 49 -26.77 1.56 5.82
C PRO A 49 -26.61 1.98 4.36
N ALA A 50 -26.25 3.23 4.10
CA ALA A 50 -26.17 3.78 2.76
C ALA A 50 -24.92 3.29 2.03
N THR A 51 -23.76 3.26 2.70
CA THR A 51 -22.48 2.87 2.12
C THR A 51 -22.13 1.42 2.39
N GLY A 52 -22.80 0.75 3.33
CA GLY A 52 -22.48 -0.59 3.79
C GLY A 52 -21.20 -0.65 4.62
N LYS A 53 -20.63 0.48 5.06
CA LYS A 53 -19.38 0.56 5.80
C LYS A 53 -19.61 0.52 7.32
N TYR A 54 -18.53 0.23 8.03
CA TYR A 54 -18.45 0.31 9.48
C TYR A 54 -17.29 1.19 9.91
N SER A 55 -17.48 1.93 10.97
CA SER A 55 -16.43 2.73 11.60
C SER A 55 -16.53 2.70 13.12
N CYS A 56 -15.37 2.78 13.79
CA CYS A 56 -15.28 2.99 15.21
C CYS A 56 -14.16 3.98 15.48
N TRP A 57 -14.44 5.10 16.13
CA TRP A 57 -13.43 6.13 16.33
C TRP A 57 -12.33 5.72 17.33
N ARG A 58 -12.55 4.68 18.15
CA ARG A 58 -11.53 4.16 19.08
C ARG A 58 -10.52 3.23 18.38
N CYS A 59 -11.01 2.17 17.70
CA CYS A 59 -10.15 1.17 17.05
C CYS A 59 -10.12 1.28 15.52
N LYS A 60 -10.67 2.37 14.95
CA LYS A 60 -10.89 2.59 13.51
C LYS A 60 -11.85 1.60 12.85
N GLY A 61 -12.20 0.50 13.53
CA GLY A 61 -13.14 -0.50 13.05
C GLY A 61 -12.50 -1.64 12.24
N SER A 62 -13.37 -2.38 11.55
CA SER A 62 -13.02 -3.53 10.71
C SER A 62 -14.06 -3.67 9.59
N HIS A 63 -13.92 -4.66 8.72
CA HIS A 63 -14.94 -4.93 7.71
C HIS A 63 -16.28 -5.27 8.36
N PRO A 64 -17.44 -4.79 7.87
CA PRO A 64 -18.75 -5.01 8.47
C PRO A 64 -19.07 -6.48 8.76
N SER A 65 -18.68 -7.41 7.88
CA SER A 65 -18.89 -8.84 8.09
C SER A 65 -18.13 -9.37 9.33
N VAL A 66 -16.93 -8.85 9.59
CA VAL A 66 -16.16 -9.21 10.79
C VAL A 66 -16.82 -8.66 12.05
N VAL A 67 -17.34 -7.44 11.96
CA VAL A 67 -18.04 -6.78 13.07
C VAL A 67 -19.34 -7.51 13.42
N ILE A 68 -20.16 -7.80 12.43
CA ILE A 68 -21.43 -8.54 12.60
C ILE A 68 -21.15 -9.98 13.10
N ALA A 69 -20.11 -10.64 12.56
CA ALA A 69 -19.71 -11.99 13.00
C ALA A 69 -19.35 -12.01 14.48
N ARG A 70 -18.53 -11.04 14.94
CA ARG A 70 -18.12 -10.93 16.34
C ARG A 70 -19.29 -10.55 17.27
N ALA A 71 -20.07 -9.55 16.86
CA ALA A 71 -21.20 -9.09 17.67
C ALA A 71 -22.34 -10.12 17.77
N GLY A 72 -22.57 -10.88 16.73
CA GLY A 72 -23.62 -11.89 16.64
C GLY A 72 -23.16 -13.33 16.91
N HIS A 73 -21.87 -13.53 17.28
CA HIS A 73 -21.28 -14.85 17.56
C HIS A 73 -21.48 -15.87 16.44
N ILE A 74 -21.35 -15.44 15.19
CA ILE A 74 -21.48 -16.29 13.97
C ILE A 74 -20.19 -16.26 13.15
N SER A 75 -20.08 -17.12 12.14
CA SER A 75 -18.92 -17.07 11.22
C SER A 75 -18.94 -15.82 10.33
N VAL A 76 -17.76 -15.36 9.90
CA VAL A 76 -17.63 -14.22 8.97
C VAL A 76 -18.37 -14.51 7.64
N GLN A 77 -18.38 -15.78 7.19
CA GLN A 77 -19.12 -16.18 6.00
C GLN A 77 -20.64 -16.00 6.20
N ALA A 78 -21.19 -16.48 7.31
CA ALA A 78 -22.61 -16.30 7.63
C ALA A 78 -22.99 -14.82 7.75
N ALA A 79 -22.13 -13.99 8.36
CA ALA A 79 -22.35 -12.55 8.43
C ALA A 79 -22.33 -11.89 7.04
N SER A 80 -21.43 -12.30 6.14
CA SER A 80 -21.39 -11.82 4.76
C SER A 80 -22.66 -12.19 3.98
N ASP A 81 -23.17 -13.40 4.18
CA ASP A 81 -24.39 -13.87 3.54
C ASP A 81 -25.62 -13.11 4.06
N LEU A 82 -25.68 -12.82 5.37
CA LEU A 82 -26.73 -11.95 5.94
C LEU A 82 -26.67 -10.54 5.37
N ILE A 83 -25.50 -9.91 5.31
CA ILE A 83 -25.34 -8.58 4.72
C ILE A 83 -25.84 -8.59 3.27
N ARG A 84 -25.49 -9.61 2.49
CA ARG A 84 -25.97 -9.75 1.11
C ARG A 84 -27.46 -9.93 1.04
N LYS A 85 -28.04 -10.78 1.88
CA LYS A 85 -29.49 -11.04 1.97
C LYS A 85 -30.29 -9.77 2.30
N TYR A 86 -29.78 -8.93 3.20
CA TYR A 86 -30.42 -7.70 3.65
C TYR A 86 -29.96 -6.45 2.90
N THR A 87 -29.25 -6.61 1.79
CA THR A 87 -28.91 -5.51 0.89
C THR A 87 -29.98 -5.34 -0.18
N THR A 88 -30.70 -4.22 -0.13
CA THR A 88 -31.69 -3.84 -1.14
C THR A 88 -31.19 -2.66 -1.97
N GLY A 89 -31.35 -2.77 -3.31
CA GLY A 89 -30.98 -1.71 -4.24
C GLY A 89 -29.50 -1.66 -4.59
N ILE A 90 -29.14 -0.78 -5.53
CA ILE A 90 -27.77 -0.50 -5.93
C ILE A 90 -27.10 0.25 -4.77
N VAL A 91 -26.11 -0.34 -4.13
CA VAL A 91 -25.23 0.37 -3.21
C VAL A 91 -24.46 1.40 -4.05
N GLN A 92 -24.83 2.66 -3.95
CA GLN A 92 -24.00 3.72 -4.51
C GLN A 92 -22.71 3.74 -3.69
N VAL A 93 -21.67 3.15 -4.23
CA VAL A 93 -20.30 3.46 -3.79
C VAL A 93 -20.10 4.92 -4.17
N LYS A 94 -20.25 5.84 -3.21
CA LYS A 94 -19.77 7.20 -3.40
C LYS A 94 -18.25 7.07 -3.58
N HIS A 95 -17.82 7.06 -4.83
CA HIS A 95 -16.46 7.46 -5.11
C HIS A 95 -16.39 8.93 -4.70
N GLU A 96 -15.75 9.24 -3.60
CA GLU A 96 -15.27 10.58 -3.35
C GLU A 96 -14.33 10.90 -4.50
N TYR A 97 -14.81 11.69 -5.45
CA TYR A 97 -13.98 12.24 -6.50
C TYR A 97 -13.04 13.25 -5.82
N VAL A 98 -11.85 12.79 -5.52
CA VAL A 98 -10.78 13.68 -5.10
C VAL A 98 -10.27 14.32 -6.38
N GLU A 99 -10.48 15.62 -6.53
CA GLU A 99 -9.90 16.39 -7.62
C GLU A 99 -8.38 16.28 -7.51
N GLN A 100 -7.77 15.61 -8.47
CA GLN A 100 -6.33 15.40 -8.47
C GLN A 100 -5.63 16.60 -9.10
N ALA A 101 -4.41 16.87 -8.66
CA ALA A 101 -3.58 17.90 -9.27
C ALA A 101 -3.32 17.59 -10.75
N THR A 102 -3.27 18.61 -11.58
CA THR A 102 -2.91 18.49 -13.01
C THR A 102 -1.40 18.41 -13.23
N SER A 103 -0.61 18.83 -12.26
CA SER A 103 0.85 18.76 -12.25
C SER A 103 1.37 18.66 -10.82
N ILE A 104 2.58 18.15 -10.65
CA ILE A 104 3.24 18.09 -9.35
C ILE A 104 4.65 18.67 -9.44
N ARG A 105 5.04 19.43 -8.42
CA ARG A 105 6.38 19.98 -8.28
C ARG A 105 7.13 19.18 -7.22
N LEU A 106 8.34 18.74 -7.54
CA LEU A 106 9.18 18.02 -6.59
C LEU A 106 9.83 18.98 -5.58
N PRO A 107 9.88 18.64 -4.29
CA PRO A 107 10.71 19.33 -3.33
C PRO A 107 12.21 19.05 -3.56
N GLY A 108 13.07 19.84 -2.92
CA GLY A 108 14.51 19.64 -2.93
C GLY A 108 15.21 20.00 -4.24
N GLY A 109 16.51 19.73 -4.29
CA GLY A 109 17.42 20.05 -5.39
C GLY A 109 18.27 18.85 -5.84
N ALA A 110 19.16 19.11 -6.80
CA ALA A 110 20.07 18.09 -7.35
C ALA A 110 21.33 17.88 -6.48
N THR A 111 21.61 18.77 -5.51
CA THR A 111 22.84 18.68 -4.72
C THR A 111 22.59 17.90 -3.43
N PRO A 112 23.22 16.74 -3.23
CA PRO A 112 23.13 15.98 -1.99
C PRO A 112 23.89 16.68 -0.85
N LEU A 113 23.43 16.52 0.38
CA LEU A 113 24.24 16.74 1.57
C LEU A 113 25.05 15.47 1.87
N ASP A 114 26.13 15.59 2.64
CA ASP A 114 26.94 14.44 3.06
C ASP A 114 26.13 13.29 3.69
N LEU A 115 25.05 13.64 4.37
CA LEU A 115 24.13 12.65 4.95
C LEU A 115 23.49 11.76 3.87
N HIS A 116 23.00 12.38 2.79
CA HIS A 116 22.37 11.64 1.68
C HIS A 116 23.37 10.73 0.99
N THR A 117 24.56 11.27 0.70
CA THR A 117 25.64 10.50 0.08
C THR A 117 26.02 9.33 0.94
N ARG A 118 26.31 9.53 2.23
CA ARG A 118 26.65 8.44 3.16
C ARG A 118 25.52 7.41 3.29
N TYR A 119 24.26 7.84 3.30
CA TYR A 119 23.13 6.95 3.39
C TYR A 119 23.02 6.04 2.15
N LEU A 120 23.16 6.60 0.95
CA LEU A 120 23.03 5.85 -0.30
C LEU A 120 24.25 4.96 -0.55
N THR A 121 25.48 5.49 -0.36
CA THR A 121 26.71 4.72 -0.54
C THR A 121 26.85 3.62 0.50
N GLY A 122 26.40 3.85 1.74
CA GLY A 122 26.34 2.83 2.78
C GLY A 122 25.40 1.66 2.45
N ARG A 123 24.48 1.88 1.52
CA ARG A 123 23.61 0.84 0.93
C ARG A 123 24.14 0.29 -0.39
N GLY A 124 25.33 0.71 -0.80
CA GLY A 124 25.99 0.26 -2.02
C GLY A 124 25.47 0.93 -3.31
N PHE A 125 24.79 2.05 -3.22
CA PHE A 125 24.35 2.80 -4.41
C PHE A 125 25.38 3.85 -4.82
N ASP A 126 25.52 4.03 -6.12
CA ASP A 126 26.16 5.22 -6.70
C ASP A 126 25.14 6.35 -6.78
N VAL A 127 25.49 7.49 -6.19
CA VAL A 127 24.56 8.65 -6.12
C VAL A 127 24.36 9.29 -7.49
N ASP A 128 25.42 9.38 -8.29
CA ASP A 128 25.38 10.00 -9.61
C ASP A 128 24.57 9.13 -10.60
N GLU A 129 24.72 7.77 -10.51
CA GLU A 129 23.86 6.82 -11.24
C GLU A 129 22.38 7.03 -10.89
N LEU A 130 22.04 7.09 -9.59
CA LEU A 130 20.65 7.27 -9.16
C LEU A 130 20.09 8.63 -9.61
N MET A 131 20.90 9.69 -9.58
CA MET A 131 20.50 11.01 -10.10
C MET A 131 20.26 10.96 -11.61
N PHE A 132 21.11 10.27 -12.34
CA PHE A 132 21.02 10.17 -13.79
C PHE A 132 19.83 9.32 -14.26
N TYR A 133 19.68 8.10 -13.72
CA TYR A 133 18.66 7.16 -14.19
C TYR A 133 17.29 7.35 -13.53
N HIS A 134 17.26 7.82 -12.28
CA HIS A 134 16.00 7.93 -11.50
C HIS A 134 15.63 9.35 -11.15
N ALA A 135 16.41 10.34 -11.61
CA ALA A 135 16.17 11.77 -11.39
C ALA A 135 15.90 12.13 -9.92
N ILE A 136 16.52 11.38 -8.97
CA ILE A 136 16.33 11.63 -7.54
C ILE A 136 16.76 13.05 -7.16
N ARG A 137 16.17 13.56 -6.10
CA ARG A 137 16.50 14.87 -5.54
C ARG A 137 16.73 14.75 -4.04
N PHE A 138 17.25 15.81 -3.45
CA PHE A 138 17.63 15.84 -2.04
C PHE A 138 17.03 17.07 -1.37
N THR A 139 16.44 16.87 -0.19
CA THR A 139 15.89 17.96 0.61
C THR A 139 16.89 18.44 1.67
N GLY A 140 16.90 19.74 1.91
CA GLY A 140 17.69 20.35 2.99
C GLY A 140 17.16 20.01 4.38
N MET A 141 17.83 20.55 5.42
CA MET A 141 17.44 20.31 6.82
C MET A 141 16.03 20.83 7.16
N MET A 142 15.63 21.94 6.57
CA MET A 142 14.39 22.68 6.89
C MET A 142 13.42 22.71 5.71
N GLU A 143 13.43 21.68 4.88
CA GLU A 143 12.57 21.63 3.70
C GLU A 143 11.12 21.46 4.09
N LYS A 144 10.29 22.40 3.69
CA LYS A 144 8.83 22.30 3.81
C LYS A 144 8.20 22.25 2.42
N TRP A 145 7.32 21.27 2.24
CA TRP A 145 6.53 21.16 1.04
C TRP A 145 5.06 20.95 1.45
N GLU A 146 4.19 21.84 0.97
CA GLU A 146 2.76 21.84 1.28
C GLU A 146 2.47 21.74 2.79
N GLY A 147 3.19 22.52 3.58
CA GLY A 147 3.02 22.60 5.03
C GLY A 147 3.54 21.42 5.85
N LYS A 148 4.06 20.36 5.20
CA LYS A 148 4.71 19.23 5.87
C LYS A 148 6.22 19.36 5.85
N ASP A 149 6.87 18.80 6.86
CA ASP A 149 8.32 18.68 6.94
C ASP A 149 8.80 17.51 6.06
N TRP A 150 9.66 17.86 5.09
CA TRP A 150 10.31 16.92 4.18
C TRP A 150 11.83 16.94 4.34
N GLY A 151 12.32 17.46 5.46
CA GLY A 151 13.75 17.62 5.69
C GLY A 151 14.53 16.32 5.62
N LEU A 152 15.76 16.39 5.09
CA LEU A 152 16.77 15.33 5.05
C LEU A 152 16.28 14.03 4.39
N ARG A 153 15.57 14.16 3.26
CA ARG A 153 15.05 13.01 2.50
C ARG A 153 15.67 12.92 1.11
N VAL A 154 15.80 11.71 0.63
CA VAL A 154 15.92 11.44 -0.82
C VAL A 154 14.51 11.47 -1.39
N ILE A 155 14.28 12.32 -2.36
CA ILE A 155 13.04 12.45 -3.11
C ILE A 155 13.13 11.58 -4.36
N ILE A 156 12.24 10.67 -4.49
CA ILE A 156 12.16 9.66 -5.54
C ILE A 156 10.98 10.02 -6.43
N PRO A 157 11.19 10.55 -7.62
CA PRO A 157 10.11 10.83 -8.56
C PRO A 157 9.35 9.58 -8.95
N VAL A 158 8.05 9.69 -9.16
CA VAL A 158 7.19 8.59 -9.62
C VAL A 158 6.59 9.00 -10.96
N TYR A 159 6.89 8.20 -11.98
CA TYR A 159 6.40 8.38 -13.33
C TYR A 159 5.32 7.35 -13.66
N ASP A 160 4.40 7.70 -14.54
CA ASP A 160 3.51 6.74 -15.14
C ASP A 160 4.17 6.07 -16.38
N ARG A 161 3.52 5.06 -16.95
CA ARG A 161 4.04 4.36 -18.14
C ARG A 161 4.28 5.27 -19.36
N MET A 162 3.70 6.47 -19.39
CA MET A 162 3.94 7.46 -20.43
C MET A 162 5.10 8.40 -20.08
N ASN A 163 5.89 8.07 -19.05
CA ASN A 163 6.99 8.86 -18.53
C ASN A 163 6.57 10.27 -18.09
N ARG A 164 5.34 10.44 -17.58
CA ARG A 164 4.88 11.68 -17.00
C ARG A 164 5.07 11.65 -15.51
N LEU A 165 5.66 12.71 -14.93
CA LEU A 165 5.79 12.86 -13.48
C LEU A 165 4.39 12.99 -12.85
N VAL A 166 4.03 12.07 -11.98
CA VAL A 166 2.68 12.00 -11.39
C VAL A 166 2.66 12.05 -9.87
N SER A 167 3.77 11.71 -9.23
CA SER A 167 3.92 11.74 -7.77
C SER A 167 5.39 11.71 -7.39
N PHE A 168 5.67 11.55 -6.11
CA PHE A 168 7.00 11.23 -5.58
C PHE A 168 6.89 10.52 -4.22
N GLN A 169 7.96 9.84 -3.86
CA GLN A 169 8.17 9.28 -2.53
C GLN A 169 9.38 9.94 -1.86
N GLY A 170 9.31 10.22 -0.57
CA GLY A 170 10.45 10.74 0.20
C GLY A 170 10.98 9.72 1.18
N ARG A 171 12.25 9.30 1.01
CA ARG A 171 12.94 8.37 1.91
C ARG A 171 13.73 9.14 2.97
N ASP A 172 13.47 8.88 4.24
CA ASP A 172 14.26 9.41 5.36
C ASP A 172 15.68 8.86 5.35
N CYS A 173 16.68 9.74 5.45
CA CYS A 173 18.11 9.38 5.52
C CYS A 173 18.68 9.45 6.94
N THR A 174 17.90 9.93 7.90
CA THR A 174 18.36 10.15 9.27
C THR A 174 18.20 8.92 10.16
N GLY A 175 17.28 8.03 9.83
CA GLY A 175 16.82 6.93 10.69
C GLY A 175 16.03 7.39 11.93
N LYS A 176 15.76 8.69 12.07
CA LYS A 176 15.11 9.29 13.24
C LYS A 176 13.65 9.67 12.99
N SER A 177 13.23 9.76 11.72
CA SER A 177 11.85 10.09 11.38
C SER A 177 10.92 8.93 11.73
N PRO A 178 9.74 9.19 12.32
CA PRO A 178 8.72 8.17 12.53
C PRO A 178 8.17 7.63 11.19
N TYR A 179 8.38 8.37 10.11
CA TYR A 179 7.96 7.99 8.76
C TYR A 179 9.19 7.71 7.88
N ARG A 180 9.54 6.44 7.81
CA ARG A 180 10.64 5.94 6.96
C ARG A 180 10.42 6.36 5.50
N TYR A 181 9.20 6.24 5.02
CA TYR A 181 8.75 6.74 3.72
C TYR A 181 7.59 7.71 3.88
N MET A 182 7.54 8.71 3.04
CA MET A 182 6.44 9.68 2.95
C MET A 182 5.97 9.82 1.52
N PHE A 183 4.68 10.10 1.37
CA PHE A 183 4.06 10.43 0.09
C PHE A 183 3.35 11.78 0.19
N PRO A 184 3.17 12.51 -0.91
CA PRO A 184 2.25 13.65 -0.97
C PRO A 184 0.83 13.19 -0.58
N LYS A 185 0.00 14.14 -0.16
CA LYS A 185 -1.43 13.85 -0.01
C LYS A 185 -2.02 13.49 -1.36
N LYS A 186 -3.08 12.65 -1.38
CA LYS A 186 -3.70 12.16 -2.62
C LYS A 186 -4.16 13.27 -3.55
N GLU A 187 -4.76 14.32 -3.00
CA GLU A 187 -5.22 15.49 -3.72
C GLU A 187 -4.11 16.33 -4.37
N MET A 188 -2.86 16.12 -3.94
CA MET A 188 -1.68 16.81 -4.44
C MET A 188 -0.90 15.99 -5.47
N GLN A 189 -1.30 14.76 -5.72
CA GLN A 189 -0.72 13.90 -6.72
C GLN A 189 -1.52 13.99 -8.02
N VAL A 190 -0.86 13.92 -9.16
CA VAL A 190 -1.53 13.78 -10.47
C VAL A 190 -2.20 12.41 -10.57
N ARG A 191 -1.53 11.38 -10.00
CA ARG A 191 -2.08 10.04 -9.74
C ARG A 191 -1.57 9.53 -8.40
N ASP A 192 -2.43 8.84 -7.66
CA ASP A 192 -2.02 8.19 -6.42
C ASP A 192 -0.95 7.14 -6.74
N CYS A 193 0.26 7.31 -6.21
CA CYS A 193 1.36 6.37 -6.45
C CYS A 193 1.03 4.93 -6.00
N LYS A 194 0.12 4.74 -5.04
CA LYS A 194 -0.37 3.41 -4.65
C LYS A 194 -1.27 2.74 -5.71
N THR A 195 -1.55 3.41 -6.82
CA THR A 195 -2.23 2.83 -8.00
C THR A 195 -1.27 2.56 -9.16
N LEU A 196 0.04 2.73 -8.96
CA LEU A 196 1.08 2.63 -9.96
C LEU A 196 2.16 1.63 -9.53
N LEU A 197 2.94 1.18 -10.49
CA LEU A 197 4.18 0.44 -10.25
C LEU A 197 5.36 1.39 -10.49
N TYR A 198 6.24 1.53 -9.49
CA TYR A 198 7.48 2.28 -9.66
C TYR A 198 8.37 1.61 -10.71
N GLY A 199 8.90 2.37 -11.66
CA GLY A 199 9.82 1.87 -12.69
C GLY A 199 9.12 1.21 -13.88
N ALA A 200 7.78 1.19 -13.93
CA ALA A 200 7.04 0.58 -15.05
C ALA A 200 7.33 1.27 -16.40
N GLU A 201 7.66 2.56 -16.39
CA GLU A 201 8.08 3.34 -17.57
C GLU A 201 9.39 2.84 -18.18
N LEU A 202 10.23 2.17 -17.37
CA LEU A 202 11.51 1.61 -17.78
C LEU A 202 11.41 0.14 -18.26
N CYS A 203 10.24 -0.48 -18.13
CA CYS A 203 10.01 -1.90 -18.45
C CYS A 203 9.32 -2.10 -19.81
N GLY A 204 9.37 -1.12 -20.70
CA GLY A 204 8.83 -1.22 -22.05
C GLY A 204 9.61 -2.23 -22.91
N GLY A 205 8.87 -2.96 -23.78
CA GLY A 205 9.50 -3.87 -24.77
C GLY A 205 9.85 -5.27 -24.25
N THR A 206 9.52 -5.61 -23.01
CA THR A 206 9.67 -6.96 -22.45
C THR A 206 8.30 -7.59 -22.14
N ASP A 207 8.20 -8.89 -22.34
CA ASP A 207 7.03 -9.68 -21.95
C ASP A 207 7.08 -10.14 -20.49
N LYS A 208 8.21 -9.93 -19.80
CA LYS A 208 8.48 -10.38 -18.44
C LYS A 208 8.63 -9.19 -17.50
N LEU A 209 8.12 -9.32 -16.29
CA LEU A 209 8.19 -8.31 -15.24
C LEU A 209 8.62 -8.97 -13.93
N LEU A 210 9.60 -8.41 -13.25
CA LEU A 210 9.94 -8.76 -11.87
C LEU A 210 9.38 -7.69 -10.93
N VAL A 211 8.62 -8.10 -9.94
CA VAL A 211 7.93 -7.22 -8.99
C VAL A 211 8.51 -7.41 -7.60
N VAL A 212 8.96 -6.33 -6.99
CA VAL A 212 9.46 -6.26 -5.61
C VAL A 212 8.61 -5.31 -4.77
N GLU A 213 8.79 -5.29 -3.45
CA GLU A 213 8.03 -4.39 -2.58
C GLU A 213 8.58 -2.97 -2.57
N GLY A 214 9.87 -2.81 -2.40
CA GLY A 214 10.53 -1.53 -2.17
C GLY A 214 11.18 -0.92 -3.40
N VAL A 215 11.17 0.40 -3.51
CA VAL A 215 11.85 1.13 -4.60
C VAL A 215 13.37 0.89 -4.56
N MET A 216 13.94 0.77 -3.37
CA MET A 216 15.39 0.52 -3.24
C MET A 216 15.77 -0.89 -3.70
N ASP A 217 14.88 -1.86 -3.56
CA ASP A 217 15.07 -3.23 -4.06
C ASP A 217 15.02 -3.23 -5.59
N ALA A 218 14.10 -2.45 -6.18
CA ALA A 218 14.05 -2.26 -7.63
C ALA A 218 15.34 -1.59 -8.15
N TRP A 219 15.88 -0.60 -7.44
CA TRP A 219 17.17 0.01 -7.81
C TRP A 219 18.33 -0.99 -7.76
N LYS A 220 18.34 -1.85 -6.73
CA LYS A 220 19.37 -2.90 -6.59
C LYS A 220 19.31 -3.89 -7.75
N ALA A 221 18.13 -4.39 -8.03
CA ALA A 221 17.93 -5.37 -9.11
C ALA A 221 18.06 -4.77 -10.51
N GLY A 222 17.76 -3.47 -10.69
CA GLY A 222 17.98 -2.74 -11.94
C GLY A 222 16.83 -2.83 -12.93
N THR A 223 17.12 -2.74 -14.23
CA THR A 223 16.12 -2.70 -15.31
C THR A 223 15.25 -3.96 -15.40
N GLY A 224 13.98 -3.81 -15.75
CA GLY A 224 13.01 -4.91 -15.81
C GLY A 224 12.35 -5.22 -14.46
N VAL A 225 12.64 -4.40 -13.44
CA VAL A 225 12.12 -4.56 -12.08
C VAL A 225 11.26 -3.37 -11.70
N VAL A 226 10.11 -3.64 -11.10
CA VAL A 226 9.17 -2.63 -10.61
C VAL A 226 8.92 -2.81 -9.12
N ALA A 227 8.50 -1.73 -8.44
CA ALA A 227 8.13 -1.82 -7.03
C ALA A 227 6.67 -1.39 -6.77
N THR A 228 6.05 -2.01 -5.74
CA THR A 228 4.68 -1.74 -5.31
C THR A 228 4.57 -0.64 -4.25
N PHE A 229 5.67 -0.01 -3.85
CA PHE A 229 5.78 0.95 -2.75
C PHE A 229 5.46 0.35 -1.38
N GLY A 230 5.85 -0.90 -1.13
CA GLY A 230 5.62 -1.67 0.09
C GLY A 230 4.37 -2.56 0.01
N SER A 231 4.02 -3.18 1.12
CA SER A 231 2.87 -4.08 1.25
C SER A 231 1.52 -3.39 0.95
N GLY A 232 0.49 -4.19 0.73
CA GLY A 232 -0.86 -3.73 0.43
C GLY A 232 -1.01 -3.33 -1.04
N VAL A 233 -0.79 -4.28 -1.94
CA VAL A 233 -0.91 -4.09 -3.39
C VAL A 233 -2.36 -3.80 -3.77
N SER A 234 -2.57 -2.72 -4.52
CA SER A 234 -3.90 -2.31 -4.96
C SER A 234 -4.38 -3.10 -6.18
N LYS A 235 -5.69 -3.10 -6.42
CA LYS A 235 -6.26 -3.70 -7.63
C LYS A 235 -5.75 -3.04 -8.90
N GLU A 236 -5.54 -1.74 -8.86
CA GLU A 236 -4.99 -0.97 -9.97
C GLU A 236 -3.56 -1.40 -10.28
N GLN A 237 -2.74 -1.68 -9.27
CA GLN A 237 -1.40 -2.23 -9.47
C GLN A 237 -1.44 -3.65 -10.05
N ILE A 238 -2.37 -4.50 -9.64
CA ILE A 238 -2.55 -5.84 -10.22
C ILE A 238 -2.96 -5.73 -11.70
N LEU A 239 -3.89 -4.83 -12.02
CA LEU A 239 -4.29 -4.57 -13.42
C LEU A 239 -3.13 -3.99 -14.25
N GLU A 240 -2.27 -3.19 -13.64
CA GLU A 240 -1.05 -2.69 -14.28
C GLU A 240 -0.07 -3.83 -14.58
N MET A 241 0.16 -4.74 -13.61
CA MET A 241 1.00 -5.95 -13.81
C MET A 241 0.47 -6.84 -14.94
N ALA A 242 -0.84 -6.92 -15.13
CA ALA A 242 -1.46 -7.75 -16.17
C ALA A 242 -1.17 -7.29 -17.61
N HIS A 243 -0.47 -6.17 -17.81
CA HIS A 243 0.02 -5.79 -19.13
C HIS A 243 1.23 -6.62 -19.61
N TRP A 244 1.90 -7.35 -18.71
CA TRP A 244 2.99 -8.26 -19.07
C TRP A 244 2.49 -9.70 -19.14
N LYS A 245 3.08 -10.50 -20.03
CA LYS A 245 2.69 -11.91 -20.18
C LYS A 245 3.10 -12.75 -18.99
N LYS A 246 4.27 -12.44 -18.41
CA LYS A 246 4.83 -13.17 -17.27
C LYS A 246 5.22 -12.21 -16.16
N VAL A 247 4.70 -12.45 -14.97
CA VAL A 247 4.96 -11.65 -13.78
C VAL A 247 5.59 -12.52 -12.70
N TYR A 248 6.75 -12.11 -12.23
CA TYR A 248 7.53 -12.78 -11.20
C TYR A 248 7.42 -11.96 -9.91
N LEU A 249 6.82 -12.51 -8.86
CA LEU A 249 6.59 -11.83 -7.59
C LEU A 249 7.71 -12.20 -6.62
N ALA A 250 8.64 -11.29 -6.37
CA ALA A 250 9.78 -11.44 -5.46
C ALA A 250 9.58 -10.55 -4.23
N PHE A 251 8.58 -10.89 -3.42
CA PHE A 251 8.26 -10.19 -2.17
C PHE A 251 9.14 -10.70 -1.03
N ASP A 252 9.18 -9.95 0.06
CA ASP A 252 10.00 -10.26 1.22
C ASP A 252 9.72 -11.65 1.78
N ASN A 253 10.75 -12.29 2.36
CA ASN A 253 10.67 -13.67 2.86
C ASN A 253 9.89 -13.78 4.18
N GLU A 254 8.81 -13.02 4.32
CA GLU A 254 7.90 -13.02 5.46
C GLU A 254 6.59 -13.75 5.15
N PRO A 255 5.96 -14.42 6.14
CA PRO A 255 4.72 -15.16 5.91
C PRO A 255 3.59 -14.29 5.31
N ALA A 256 3.45 -13.05 5.77
CA ALA A 256 2.42 -12.12 5.28
C ALA A 256 2.66 -11.72 3.82
N ALA A 257 3.90 -11.39 3.44
CA ALA A 257 4.28 -11.03 2.08
C ALA A 257 4.10 -12.21 1.11
N LYS A 258 4.44 -13.42 1.54
CA LYS A 258 4.20 -14.65 0.76
C LYS A 258 2.72 -14.93 0.52
N GLU A 259 1.87 -14.69 1.52
CA GLU A 259 0.43 -14.87 1.37
C GLU A 259 -0.16 -13.81 0.44
N GLU A 260 0.27 -12.55 0.56
CA GLU A 260 -0.10 -11.48 -0.36
C GLU A 260 0.30 -11.83 -1.80
N ALA A 261 1.54 -12.27 -2.02
CA ALA A 261 2.03 -12.68 -3.33
C ALA A 261 1.20 -13.82 -3.95
N ARG A 262 0.78 -14.82 -3.14
CA ARG A 262 -0.13 -15.89 -3.61
C ARG A 262 -1.49 -15.34 -4.05
N GLY A 263 -2.04 -14.39 -3.28
CA GLY A 263 -3.29 -13.71 -3.63
C GLY A 263 -3.18 -12.99 -4.97
N ILE A 264 -2.12 -12.20 -5.15
CA ILE A 264 -1.84 -11.47 -6.39
C ILE A 264 -1.65 -12.43 -7.56
N ALA A 265 -0.87 -13.50 -7.40
CA ALA A 265 -0.65 -14.49 -8.45
C ALA A 265 -1.96 -15.13 -8.92
N LYS A 266 -2.88 -15.42 -8.00
CA LYS A 266 -4.22 -15.94 -8.31
C LYS A 266 -5.06 -14.94 -9.10
N GLU A 267 -5.03 -13.65 -8.72
CA GLU A 267 -5.75 -12.59 -9.45
C GLU A 267 -5.17 -12.38 -10.85
N LEU A 268 -3.83 -12.34 -10.99
CA LEU A 268 -3.15 -12.24 -12.29
C LEU A 268 -3.48 -13.43 -13.20
N SER A 269 -3.47 -14.65 -12.66
CA SER A 269 -3.84 -15.85 -13.43
C SER A 269 -5.28 -15.79 -13.92
N ALA A 270 -6.20 -15.23 -13.12
CA ALA A 270 -7.59 -15.01 -13.54
C ALA A 270 -7.72 -13.95 -14.65
N LEU A 271 -6.75 -13.04 -14.78
CA LEU A 271 -6.65 -12.05 -15.86
C LEU A 271 -5.91 -12.58 -17.10
N GLY A 272 -5.42 -13.83 -17.07
CA GLY A 272 -4.70 -14.44 -18.20
C GLY A 272 -3.20 -14.18 -18.23
N THR A 273 -2.63 -13.69 -17.11
CA THR A 273 -1.19 -13.45 -16.97
C THR A 273 -0.54 -14.64 -16.25
N ASP A 274 0.58 -15.13 -16.77
CA ASP A 274 1.39 -16.15 -16.10
C ASP A 274 2.10 -15.52 -14.89
N ALA A 275 1.72 -15.90 -13.69
CA ALA A 275 2.28 -15.37 -12.46
C ALA A 275 3.11 -16.42 -11.70
N PHE A 276 4.30 -16.03 -11.27
CA PHE A 276 5.25 -16.91 -10.59
C PHE A 276 5.67 -16.30 -9.25
N LEU A 277 5.73 -17.15 -8.21
CA LEU A 277 6.30 -16.77 -6.93
C LEU A 277 7.80 -17.06 -6.97
N VAL A 278 8.61 -16.07 -6.67
CA VAL A 278 10.07 -16.19 -6.64
C VAL A 278 10.53 -16.46 -5.21
N ASN A 279 11.50 -17.35 -5.07
CA ASN A 279 12.13 -17.56 -3.77
C ASN A 279 13.09 -16.40 -3.46
N THR A 280 12.82 -15.70 -2.35
CA THR A 280 13.60 -14.56 -1.83
C THR A 280 14.30 -14.91 -0.51
N ASP A 281 14.56 -16.18 -0.28
CA ASP A 281 15.33 -16.61 0.88
C ASP A 281 16.84 -16.46 0.61
N PHE A 282 17.37 -15.31 1.01
CA PHE A 282 18.81 -15.00 0.92
C PHE A 282 19.56 -15.28 2.24
N GLY A 283 18.90 -15.97 3.19
CA GLY A 283 19.44 -16.24 4.52
C GLY A 283 19.30 -15.07 5.49
N MET A 284 20.22 -14.97 6.43
CA MET A 284 20.17 -14.01 7.53
C MET A 284 21.32 -13.01 7.46
N ASN A 285 21.05 -11.79 7.90
CA ASN A 285 22.08 -10.79 8.16
C ASN A 285 22.86 -11.12 9.44
N PRO A 286 24.06 -10.57 9.65
CA PRO A 286 24.84 -10.77 10.88
C PRO A 286 24.12 -10.34 12.16
N ASP A 287 23.16 -9.44 12.07
CA ASP A 287 22.34 -8.96 13.19
C ASP A 287 21.10 -9.84 13.47
N GLY A 288 20.92 -10.93 12.71
CA GLY A 288 19.83 -11.88 12.85
C GLY A 288 18.52 -11.47 12.13
N THR A 289 18.55 -10.40 11.33
CA THR A 289 17.41 -10.05 10.47
C THR A 289 17.41 -10.89 9.18
N VAL A 290 16.24 -11.11 8.61
CA VAL A 290 16.11 -11.79 7.30
C VAL A 290 16.66 -10.87 6.21
N ARG A 291 17.51 -11.42 5.33
CA ARG A 291 18.03 -10.66 4.18
C ARG A 291 16.97 -10.51 3.10
N ASP A 292 16.84 -9.29 2.62
CA ASP A 292 16.04 -8.94 1.44
C ASP A 292 16.93 -8.58 0.23
N ILE A 293 16.32 -8.24 -0.90
CA ILE A 293 17.05 -7.81 -2.12
C ILE A 293 17.85 -6.54 -1.85
N GLY A 294 17.36 -5.65 -1.00
CA GLY A 294 18.04 -4.41 -0.60
C GLY A 294 19.35 -4.64 0.17
N ASP A 295 19.52 -5.82 0.77
CA ASP A 295 20.75 -6.22 1.52
C ASP A 295 21.79 -6.90 0.62
N LEU A 296 21.44 -7.28 -0.60
CA LEU A 296 22.39 -7.88 -1.55
C LEU A 296 23.39 -6.83 -2.07
N SER A 297 24.53 -7.31 -2.58
CA SER A 297 25.36 -6.46 -3.43
C SER A 297 24.64 -6.12 -4.74
N LEU A 298 25.06 -5.07 -5.45
CA LEU A 298 24.49 -4.75 -6.75
C LEU A 298 24.63 -5.90 -7.75
N ASP A 299 25.79 -6.57 -7.73
CA ASP A 299 26.07 -7.69 -8.64
C ASP A 299 25.21 -8.91 -8.31
N ASP A 300 25.05 -9.26 -7.02
CA ASP A 300 24.19 -10.37 -6.61
C ASP A 300 22.71 -10.09 -6.92
N ALA A 301 22.24 -8.87 -6.70
CA ALA A 301 20.87 -8.49 -7.00
C ALA A 301 20.57 -8.50 -8.51
N ARG A 302 21.52 -8.04 -9.33
CA ARG A 302 21.42 -8.11 -10.80
C ARG A 302 21.49 -9.56 -11.29
N HIS A 303 22.37 -10.38 -10.73
CA HIS A 303 22.44 -11.81 -11.05
C HIS A 303 21.15 -12.54 -10.67
N PHE A 304 20.58 -12.24 -9.50
CA PHE A 304 19.26 -12.74 -9.11
C PHE A 304 18.19 -12.38 -10.13
N ARG A 305 18.07 -11.10 -10.51
CA ARG A 305 17.15 -10.65 -11.56
C ARG A 305 17.35 -11.43 -12.86
N ASP A 306 18.59 -11.55 -13.33
CA ASP A 306 18.89 -12.22 -14.60
C ASP A 306 18.56 -13.71 -14.55
N SER A 307 18.71 -14.36 -13.39
CA SER A 307 18.30 -15.75 -13.19
C SER A 307 16.78 -15.95 -13.26
N VAL A 308 16.00 -14.90 -12.89
CA VAL A 308 14.54 -14.94 -12.91
C VAL A 308 13.98 -14.55 -14.29
N LEU A 309 14.54 -13.51 -14.89
CA LEU A 309 14.03 -12.98 -16.15
C LEU A 309 14.62 -13.71 -17.36
N GLY A 310 15.73 -14.35 -17.25
CA GLY A 310 16.36 -15.24 -18.25
C GLY A 310 17.00 -14.51 -19.38
#